data_4006f4e246c2bcb0a8427c106af8d6c6
#
_entry.id   4006f4e246c2bcb0a8427c106af8d6c6
#
_cell.length_a   1.000
_cell.length_b   1.000
_cell.length_c   1.000
_cell.angle_alpha   90.00
_cell.angle_beta   90.00
_cell.angle_gamma   90.00
#
_symmetry.space_group_name_H-M   'P 1'
#
loop_
_entity.id
_entity.type
_entity.pdbx_description
1 polymer ?
#
loop_
_entity_poly.entity_id
_entity_poly.type
_entity_poly.pdbx_seq_one_letter_code
_entity_poly.pdbx_strand_id
1 'polypeptide(L)'
;MRYGLIGSPLGHSHSPFLHERMGGEGYALLELPEGALSGFFAAKEFDGVNVTIPYKRAVIPLLDEVDDTARECGAVNTVINRGGRLVGYNTDLY
;
A
#
# COMPACT_ATOMS: atom_id res chain seq x y z
N MET A 1 3.27 11.07 6.78
CA MET A 1 2.02 10.49 6.25
C MET A 1 1.61 9.29 7.08
N ARG A 2 0.33 9.21 7.42
CA ARG A 2 -0.11 8.08 8.24
C ARG A 2 -0.67 6.96 7.38
N TYR A 3 -1.49 7.31 6.38
CA TYR A 3 -2.14 6.31 5.53
C TYR A 3 -2.10 6.76 4.09
N GLY A 4 -2.16 5.82 3.17
CA GLY A 4 -2.14 6.18 1.78
C GLY A 4 -2.50 5.05 0.84
N LEU A 5 -2.60 5.38 -0.43
CA LEU A 5 -2.83 4.44 -1.52
C LEU A 5 -1.66 4.54 -2.49
N ILE A 6 -1.07 3.42 -2.81
CA ILE A 6 0.09 3.35 -3.69
C ILE A 6 -0.25 2.58 -4.96
N GLY A 7 0.11 3.15 -6.09
CA GLY A 7 -0.07 2.48 -7.36
C GLY A 7 0.60 3.27 -8.47
N SER A 8 0.41 2.82 -9.72
CA SER A 8 0.91 3.56 -10.87
C SER A 8 0.27 3.00 -12.14
N PRO A 9 -0.45 3.82 -12.89
CA PRO A 9 -0.86 5.18 -12.55
C PRO A 9 -2.10 5.19 -11.67
N LEU A 10 -2.30 6.26 -10.93
CA LEU A 10 -3.49 6.43 -10.12
C LEU A 10 -4.48 7.41 -10.73
N GLY A 11 -4.22 7.82 -11.97
CA GLY A 11 -5.01 8.86 -12.60
C GLY A 11 -6.50 8.63 -12.61
N HIS A 12 -6.90 7.39 -12.84
CA HIS A 12 -8.32 7.06 -12.95
C HIS A 12 -9.01 6.94 -11.60
N SER A 13 -8.24 6.67 -10.56
CA SER A 13 -8.77 6.59 -9.21
C SER A 13 -8.65 7.92 -8.50
N HIS A 14 -8.05 8.88 -9.15
CA HIS A 14 -7.59 10.10 -8.55
C HIS A 14 -8.66 11.16 -8.64
N SER A 15 -9.63 11.11 -7.79
CA SER A 15 -10.67 12.12 -7.81
C SER A 15 -10.75 12.79 -6.44
N PRO A 16 -11.12 14.07 -6.42
CA PRO A 16 -11.32 14.76 -5.14
C PRO A 16 -12.37 14.06 -4.29
N PHE A 17 -13.39 13.54 -4.95
CA PHE A 17 -14.46 12.85 -4.25
C PHE A 17 -13.92 11.59 -3.54
N LEU A 18 -13.13 10.80 -4.25
CA LEU A 18 -12.55 9.60 -3.67
C LEU A 18 -11.64 9.94 -2.48
N HIS A 19 -10.82 10.97 -2.65
CA HIS A 19 -9.91 11.39 -1.60
C HIS A 19 -10.68 11.82 -0.35
N GLU A 20 -11.73 12.59 -0.53
CA GLU A 20 -12.54 13.03 0.60
C GLU A 20 -13.19 11.86 1.33
N ARG A 21 -13.69 10.90 0.56
CA ARG A 21 -14.35 9.76 1.15
C ARG A 21 -13.40 8.89 1.96
N MET A 22 -12.13 8.94 1.64
CA MET A 22 -11.14 8.14 2.35
C MET A 22 -10.52 8.89 3.50
N GLY A 23 -11.15 9.96 3.93
CA GLY A 23 -10.74 10.64 5.13
C GLY A 23 -9.91 11.89 4.91
N GLY A 24 -9.50 12.12 3.69
CA GLY A 24 -8.76 13.34 3.35
C GLY A 24 -7.48 13.53 4.11
N GLU A 25 -7.58 14.18 5.26
CA GLU A 25 -6.39 14.52 6.03
C GLU A 25 -5.66 13.27 6.49
N GLY A 26 -4.36 13.22 6.23
CA GLY A 26 -3.54 12.11 6.62
C GLY A 26 -3.57 10.92 5.67
N TYR A 27 -4.41 10.96 4.64
CA TYR A 27 -4.47 9.92 3.63
C TYR A 27 -3.95 10.46 2.31
N ALA A 28 -2.89 9.87 1.78
CA ALA A 28 -2.23 10.37 0.58
C ALA A 28 -2.42 9.42 -0.59
N LEU A 29 -2.52 9.98 -1.79
CA LEU A 29 -2.52 9.19 -3.02
C LEU A 29 -1.12 9.28 -3.59
N LEU A 30 -0.42 8.15 -3.65
CA LEU A 30 0.98 8.12 -4.02
C LEU A 30 1.17 7.36 -5.32
N GLU A 31 1.43 8.09 -6.37
CA GLU A 31 1.73 7.48 -7.66
C GLU A 31 3.25 7.34 -7.74
N LEU A 32 3.75 6.15 -7.42
CA LEU A 32 5.17 5.88 -7.34
C LEU A 32 5.64 5.06 -8.52
N PRO A 33 6.75 5.41 -9.14
CA PRO A 33 7.36 4.53 -10.12
C PRO A 33 7.94 3.31 -9.41
N GLU A 34 8.11 2.23 -10.16
CA GLU A 34 8.59 0.97 -9.59
C GLU A 34 9.90 1.16 -8.83
N GLY A 35 10.80 1.96 -9.36
CA GLY A 35 12.09 2.17 -8.71
C GLY A 35 12.04 2.90 -7.38
N ALA A 36 10.90 3.50 -7.05
CA ALA A 36 10.76 4.23 -5.79
C ALA A 36 10.16 3.36 -4.68
N LEU A 37 9.67 2.18 -5.00
CA LEU A 37 8.99 1.35 -4.01
C LEU A 37 9.90 0.93 -2.86
N SER A 38 11.08 0.41 -3.16
CA SER A 38 11.96 -0.08 -2.10
C SER A 38 12.35 1.03 -1.14
N GLY A 39 12.65 2.21 -1.66
CA GLY A 39 12.98 3.35 -0.82
C GLY A 39 11.82 3.79 0.05
N PHE A 40 10.62 3.80 -0.53
CA PHE A 40 9.44 4.19 0.21
C PHE A 40 9.20 3.25 1.39
N PHE A 41 9.26 1.93 1.15
CA PHE A 41 9.02 0.97 2.22
C PHE A 41 10.16 0.92 3.22
N ALA A 42 11.39 1.15 2.77
CA ALA A 42 12.53 1.18 3.69
C ALA A 42 12.47 2.37 4.63
N ALA A 43 11.93 3.49 4.18
CA ALA A 43 11.82 4.69 5.02
C ALA A 43 10.81 4.52 6.14
N LYS A 44 9.77 3.70 5.94
CA LYS A 44 8.78 3.37 6.97
C LYS A 44 8.12 4.59 7.57
N GLU A 45 7.82 5.58 6.73
CA GLU A 45 7.24 6.84 7.18
C GLU A 45 5.73 6.87 7.06
N PHE A 46 5.11 5.73 7.31
CA PHE A 46 3.66 5.60 7.25
C PHE A 46 3.20 4.61 8.31
N ASP A 47 1.92 4.68 8.66
CA ASP A 47 1.32 3.70 9.58
C ASP A 47 0.66 2.56 8.81
N GLY A 48 0.09 2.87 7.66
CA GLY A 48 -0.50 1.87 6.81
C GLY A 48 -0.73 2.39 5.42
N VAL A 49 -0.66 1.50 4.42
CA VAL A 49 -0.93 1.89 3.04
C VAL A 49 -1.72 0.80 2.36
N ASN A 50 -2.60 1.20 1.45
CA ASN A 50 -3.24 0.29 0.52
C ASN A 50 -2.40 0.25 -0.75
N VAL A 51 -2.36 -0.91 -1.38
CA VAL A 51 -1.56 -1.11 -2.58
C VAL A 51 -2.48 -1.56 -3.70
N THR A 52 -2.37 -0.89 -4.85
CA THR A 52 -3.13 -1.29 -6.02
C THR A 52 -2.17 -1.64 -7.15
N ILE A 53 -2.72 -1.94 -8.33
CA ILE A 53 -1.89 -2.33 -9.47
C ILE A 53 -0.91 -1.23 -9.84
N PRO A 54 0.26 -1.61 -10.30
CA PRO A 54 0.73 -2.97 -10.57
C PRO A 54 1.55 -3.57 -9.44
N TYR A 55 1.42 -3.06 -8.22
CA TYR A 55 2.39 -3.32 -7.16
C TYR A 55 1.98 -4.35 -6.12
N LYS A 56 0.81 -4.97 -6.27
CA LYS A 56 0.32 -5.91 -5.26
C LYS A 56 1.25 -7.11 -5.04
N ARG A 57 2.02 -7.47 -6.05
CA ARG A 57 3.01 -8.54 -5.91
C ARG A 57 4.40 -7.99 -5.68
N ALA A 58 4.70 -6.85 -6.29
CA ALA A 58 6.04 -6.27 -6.22
C ALA A 58 6.43 -5.86 -4.81
N VAL A 59 5.44 -5.56 -3.94
CA VAL A 59 5.75 -5.15 -2.57
C VAL A 59 6.11 -6.32 -1.66
N ILE A 60 5.75 -7.55 -2.03
CA ILE A 60 5.95 -8.71 -1.15
C ILE A 60 7.39 -8.84 -0.66
N PRO A 61 8.42 -8.79 -1.53
CA PRO A 61 9.80 -8.93 -1.04
C PRO A 61 10.27 -7.77 -0.18
N LEU A 62 9.49 -6.69 -0.11
CA LEU A 62 9.86 -5.51 0.68
C LEU A 62 9.28 -5.55 2.08
N LEU A 63 8.51 -6.58 2.41
CA LEU A 63 7.80 -6.68 3.67
C LEU A 63 8.53 -7.63 4.62
N ASP A 64 8.31 -7.43 5.91
CA ASP A 64 8.88 -8.31 6.93
C ASP A 64 8.05 -9.57 7.12
N GLU A 65 6.75 -9.46 6.89
CA GLU A 65 5.86 -10.58 7.08
C GLU A 65 4.66 -10.44 6.15
N VAL A 66 4.12 -11.57 5.71
CA VAL A 66 2.93 -11.59 4.85
C VAL A 66 1.92 -12.54 5.50
N ASP A 67 0.71 -12.02 5.71
CA ASP A 67 -0.38 -12.79 6.28
C ASP A 67 -0.68 -14.01 5.40
N ASP A 68 -1.23 -15.07 6.01
CA ASP A 68 -1.50 -16.32 5.30
C ASP A 68 -2.40 -16.12 4.09
N THR A 69 -3.42 -15.27 4.23
CA THR A 69 -4.36 -15.01 3.14
C THR A 69 -3.64 -14.36 1.96
N ALA A 70 -2.80 -13.37 2.25
CA ALA A 70 -2.04 -12.71 1.20
C ALA A 70 -1.03 -13.65 0.57
N ARG A 71 -0.45 -14.53 1.36
CA ARG A 71 0.51 -15.51 0.85
C ARG A 71 -0.14 -16.47 -0.11
N GLU A 72 -1.35 -16.94 0.22
CA GLU A 72 -2.09 -17.84 -0.67
C GLU A 72 -2.47 -17.16 -1.97
N CYS A 73 -2.85 -15.89 -1.91
CA CYS A 73 -3.19 -15.12 -3.09
C CYS A 73 -1.97 -14.78 -3.92
N GLY A 74 -0.81 -14.69 -3.29
CA GLY A 74 0.38 -14.17 -3.96
C GLY A 74 0.31 -12.69 -4.22
N ALA A 75 -0.49 -11.96 -3.44
CA ALA A 75 -0.67 -10.52 -3.64
C ALA A 75 -1.05 -9.84 -2.33
N VAL A 76 -0.53 -8.63 -2.13
CA VAL A 76 -0.76 -7.83 -0.94
C VAL A 76 -1.46 -6.55 -1.36
N ASN A 77 -2.58 -6.22 -0.73
CA ASN A 77 -3.26 -4.96 -1.01
C ASN A 77 -3.23 -3.98 0.18
N THR A 78 -2.70 -4.41 1.31
CA THR A 78 -2.63 -3.57 2.50
C THR A 78 -1.34 -3.88 3.24
N VAL A 79 -0.60 -2.84 3.64
CA VAL A 79 0.61 -2.99 4.42
C VAL A 79 0.47 -2.15 5.68
N ILE A 80 0.69 -2.77 6.83
CA ILE A 80 0.64 -2.10 8.12
C ILE A 80 2.05 -2.04 8.70
N ASN A 81 2.42 -0.87 9.20
CA ASN A 81 3.70 -0.67 9.87
C ASN A 81 3.46 -0.84 11.38
N ARG A 82 3.93 -1.95 11.91
CA ARG A 82 3.76 -2.25 13.34
C ARG A 82 5.09 -2.03 14.04
N GLY A 83 5.32 -0.78 14.42
CA GLY A 83 6.55 -0.44 15.12
C GLY A 83 7.82 -0.68 14.33
N GLY A 84 7.75 -0.48 13.02
CA GLY A 84 8.87 -0.69 12.13
C GLY A 84 8.85 -2.04 11.42
N ARG A 85 7.91 -2.93 11.79
CA ARG A 85 7.75 -4.22 11.12
C ARG A 85 6.63 -4.11 10.11
N LEU A 86 6.92 -4.34 8.86
CA LEU A 86 5.95 -4.20 7.77
C LEU A 86 5.25 -5.53 7.53
N VAL A 87 3.94 -5.54 7.71
CA VAL A 87 3.13 -6.75 7.56
C VAL A 87 2.11 -6.56 6.45
N GLY A 88 2.08 -7.49 5.52
CA GLY A 88 1.19 -7.41 4.37
C GLY A 88 -0.05 -8.28 4.51
N TYR A 89 -1.17 -7.76 4.04
CA TYR A 89 -2.46 -8.44 4.10
C TYR A 89 -3.15 -8.37 2.74
N ASN A 90 -4.09 -9.27 2.52
CA ASN A 90 -4.98 -9.18 1.38
C ASN A 90 -6.42 -9.21 1.86
N THR A 91 -7.14 -8.12 1.64
CA THR A 91 -8.53 -8.00 2.06
C THR A 91 -9.51 -8.22 0.91
N ASP A 92 -9.01 -8.56 -0.27
CA ASP A 92 -9.84 -8.72 -1.47
C ASP A 92 -10.55 -10.08 -1.55
N LEU A 93 -10.26 -10.97 -0.64
CA LEU A 93 -10.80 -12.31 -0.69
C LEU A 93 -12.20 -12.46 -0.12
N TYR A 94 -12.82 -11.37 0.26
CA TYR A 94 -14.16 -11.45 0.88
C TYR A 94 -15.25 -10.91 0.01
#